data_17cf1fbc9ec81d7e35cc2c50fd7150a8
#
_entry.id   17cf1fbc9ec81d7e35cc2c50fd7150a8
#
_cell.length_a   1.000
_cell.length_b   1.000
_cell.length_c   1.000
_cell.angle_alpha   90.00
_cell.angle_beta   90.00
_cell.angle_gamma   90.00
#
_symmetry.space_group_name_H-M   'P 1'
#
loop_
_entity.id
_entity.type
_entity.pdbx_description
1 polymer ?
#
loop_
_entity_poly.entity_id
_entity_poly.type
_entity_poly.pdbx_seq_one_letter_code
_entity_poly.pdbx_strand_id
1 'polypeptide(L)'
;MFGNPVTNSVGWTTEKMKTVAPGVVFNGKVQDIDGKFWLLNLDMVESNSGKVLEKIYVPENEIGASTTTFSSEYVLFSKLRPYLNKVVIPDGTGFATTELIPLKPNPKKLNQVFLAMLLRGDEFLSYISTHVSGTKMPRVTMNVFWDFDVILPPIELQEQFAAFVRQSDKSKLILSHFLDRKLR
;
A
#
# COMPACT_ATOMS: atom_id res chain seq x y z
N MET A 1 -19.28 2.45 6.25
CA MET A 1 -19.29 3.88 5.88
C MET A 1 -19.32 4.06 4.35
N PHE A 2 -18.43 3.43 3.58
CA PHE A 2 -18.32 3.65 2.12
C PHE A 2 -19.02 2.59 1.27
N GLY A 3 -19.62 1.58 1.86
CA GLY A 3 -20.23 0.44 1.18
C GLY A 3 -19.17 -0.51 0.61
N ASN A 4 -19.60 -1.40 -0.30
CA ASN A 4 -18.69 -2.33 -0.97
C ASN A 4 -17.99 -1.61 -2.14
N PRO A 5 -16.64 -1.50 -2.15
CA PRO A 5 -15.92 -0.75 -3.17
C PRO A 5 -15.88 -1.45 -4.53
N VAL A 6 -16.16 -2.75 -4.60
CA VAL A 6 -16.17 -3.54 -5.86
C VAL A 6 -17.49 -3.34 -6.59
N THR A 7 -18.61 -3.41 -5.86
CA THR A 7 -19.96 -3.23 -6.45
C THR A 7 -20.44 -1.80 -6.42
N ASN A 8 -19.72 -0.90 -5.75
CA ASN A 8 -20.08 0.49 -5.53
C ASN A 8 -21.51 0.65 -4.99
N SER A 9 -21.85 -0.09 -3.94
CA SER A 9 -23.22 -0.22 -3.41
C SER A 9 -23.85 1.09 -2.92
N VAL A 10 -23.04 2.16 -2.75
CA VAL A 10 -23.51 3.51 -2.35
C VAL A 10 -23.69 4.41 -3.56
N GLY A 11 -23.05 4.09 -4.70
CA GLY A 11 -23.14 4.89 -5.93
C GLY A 11 -22.19 6.10 -5.95
N TRP A 12 -20.99 5.97 -5.36
CA TRP A 12 -19.96 7.00 -5.47
C TRP A 12 -19.47 7.18 -6.91
N THR A 13 -18.97 8.36 -7.25
CA THR A 13 -18.21 8.54 -8.50
C THR A 13 -17.00 7.60 -8.51
N THR A 14 -16.61 7.14 -9.70
CA THR A 14 -15.46 6.25 -9.85
C THR A 14 -14.50 6.76 -10.92
N GLU A 15 -13.24 6.42 -10.77
CA GLU A 15 -12.23 6.54 -11.82
C GLU A 15 -11.36 5.27 -11.85
N LYS A 16 -10.79 4.95 -13.01
CA LYS A 16 -9.89 3.81 -13.15
C LYS A 16 -8.64 3.96 -12.28
N MET A 17 -8.18 2.85 -11.68
CA MET A 17 -6.95 2.84 -10.87
C MET A 17 -5.79 3.52 -11.61
N LYS A 18 -5.58 3.18 -12.89
CA LYS A 18 -4.53 3.78 -13.73
C LYS A 18 -4.59 5.31 -13.85
N THR A 19 -5.76 5.90 -13.62
CA THR A 19 -5.98 7.36 -13.71
C THR A 19 -5.79 8.04 -12.37
N VAL A 20 -6.40 7.49 -11.30
CA VAL A 20 -6.45 8.15 -9.99
C VAL A 20 -5.26 7.79 -9.09
N ALA A 21 -4.63 6.62 -9.33
CA ALA A 21 -3.43 6.16 -8.63
C ALA A 21 -2.50 5.41 -9.60
N PRO A 22 -1.91 6.09 -10.60
CA PRO A 22 -1.02 5.43 -11.56
C PRO A 22 0.19 4.81 -10.87
N GLY A 23 0.69 3.71 -11.47
CA GLY A 23 1.95 3.10 -11.08
C GLY A 23 3.12 3.86 -11.71
N VAL A 24 3.76 4.70 -10.93
CA VAL A 24 4.89 5.52 -11.38
C VAL A 24 6.06 5.41 -10.40
N VAL A 25 7.27 5.35 -10.95
CA VAL A 25 8.48 5.37 -10.14
C VAL A 25 8.71 6.77 -9.55
N PHE A 26 9.28 6.84 -8.37
CA PHE A 26 9.69 8.10 -7.78
C PHE A 26 10.97 8.62 -8.46
N ASN A 27 10.90 9.78 -9.10
CA ASN A 27 12.02 10.39 -9.82
C ASN A 27 12.81 11.42 -8.98
N GLY A 28 12.46 11.57 -7.70
CA GLY A 28 13.20 12.45 -6.79
C GLY A 28 14.46 11.78 -6.22
N LYS A 29 15.21 12.54 -5.43
CA LYS A 29 16.38 12.00 -4.74
C LYS A 29 15.93 11.04 -3.63
N VAL A 30 16.34 9.78 -3.74
CA VAL A 30 16.19 8.82 -2.63
C VAL A 30 17.17 9.21 -1.53
N GLN A 31 16.64 9.36 -0.31
CA GLN A 31 17.46 9.74 0.86
C GLN A 31 18.30 8.55 1.30
N ASP A 32 19.56 8.82 1.59
CA ASP A 32 20.48 7.87 2.19
C ASP A 32 20.71 8.17 3.68
N ILE A 33 21.14 7.16 4.42
CA ILE A 33 21.68 7.27 5.77
C ILE A 33 23.08 6.67 5.72
N ASP A 34 24.10 7.52 5.88
CA ASP A 34 25.52 7.13 5.81
C ASP A 34 25.88 6.36 4.51
N GLY A 35 25.38 6.85 3.37
CA GLY A 35 25.59 6.25 2.06
C GLY A 35 24.82 4.95 1.81
N LYS A 36 23.86 4.60 2.68
CA LYS A 36 23.01 3.42 2.54
C LYS A 36 21.55 3.83 2.31
N PHE A 37 20.88 3.07 1.48
CA PHE A 37 19.50 3.31 1.06
C PHE A 37 18.55 2.26 1.64
N TRP A 38 17.35 2.69 1.99
CA TRP A 38 16.30 1.76 2.41
C TRP A 38 15.89 0.85 1.26
N LEU A 39 16.06 -0.45 1.46
CA LEU A 39 15.60 -1.51 0.55
C LEU A 39 14.44 -2.26 1.19
N LEU A 40 13.27 -2.24 0.54
CA LEU A 40 12.06 -2.90 1.01
C LEU A 40 11.76 -4.13 0.16
N ASN A 41 11.86 -5.30 0.76
CA ASN A 41 11.45 -6.57 0.17
C ASN A 41 10.08 -7.04 0.72
N LEU A 42 9.44 -7.99 0.04
CA LEU A 42 8.10 -8.46 0.43
C LEU A 42 8.07 -9.17 1.79
N ASP A 43 9.11 -9.85 2.19
CA ASP A 43 9.23 -10.53 3.49
C ASP A 43 9.30 -9.56 4.67
N MET A 44 9.73 -8.32 4.43
CA MET A 44 9.76 -7.24 5.41
C MET A 44 8.38 -6.60 5.66
N VAL A 45 7.36 -6.98 4.89
CA VAL A 45 6.00 -6.45 5.02
C VAL A 45 5.10 -7.46 5.71
N GLU A 46 4.49 -7.07 6.82
CA GLU A 46 3.50 -7.87 7.52
C GLU A 46 2.22 -8.00 6.70
N SER A 47 1.69 -9.22 6.60
CA SER A 47 0.43 -9.49 5.91
C SER A 47 -0.75 -8.82 6.63
N ASN A 48 -1.75 -8.39 5.88
CA ASN A 48 -2.99 -7.74 6.33
C ASN A 48 -2.84 -6.35 6.97
N SER A 49 -1.76 -6.07 7.67
CA SER A 49 -1.53 -4.76 8.31
C SER A 49 -0.76 -3.78 7.42
N GLY A 50 0.12 -4.31 6.57
CA GLY A 50 1.07 -3.51 5.76
C GLY A 50 2.14 -2.83 6.61
N LYS A 51 2.33 -3.27 7.85
CA LYS A 51 3.42 -2.79 8.72
C LYS A 51 4.76 -3.25 8.16
N VAL A 52 5.73 -2.35 8.11
CA VAL A 52 7.12 -2.70 7.84
C VAL A 52 7.72 -3.27 9.12
N LEU A 53 8.10 -4.55 9.08
CA LEU A 53 8.63 -5.29 10.22
C LEU A 53 10.06 -4.85 10.55
N GLU A 54 10.85 -4.60 9.50
CA GLU A 54 12.24 -4.19 9.59
C GLU A 54 12.60 -3.27 8.43
N LYS A 55 13.43 -2.25 8.69
CA LYS A 55 14.04 -1.41 7.66
C LYS A 55 15.48 -1.83 7.46
N ILE A 56 15.79 -2.36 6.29
CA ILE A 56 17.15 -2.72 5.90
C ILE A 56 17.72 -1.61 5.03
N TYR A 57 18.92 -1.16 5.37
CA TYR A 57 19.67 -0.16 4.63
C TYR A 57 20.91 -0.81 4.02
N VAL A 58 21.04 -0.70 2.71
CA VAL A 58 22.12 -1.30 1.92
C VAL A 58 22.88 -0.25 1.14
N PRO A 59 24.18 -0.45 0.85
CA PRO A 59 24.93 0.42 -0.04
C PRO A 59 24.40 0.31 -1.48
N GLU A 60 24.65 1.32 -2.30
CA GLU A 60 24.10 1.43 -3.65
C GLU A 60 24.40 0.22 -4.53
N ASN A 61 25.60 -0.35 -4.41
CA ASN A 61 26.02 -1.53 -5.18
C ASN A 61 25.30 -2.83 -4.83
N GLU A 62 24.56 -2.87 -3.72
CA GLU A 62 23.71 -4.00 -3.32
C GLU A 62 22.25 -3.83 -3.78
N ILE A 63 21.90 -2.67 -4.35
CA ILE A 63 20.57 -2.43 -4.91
C ILE A 63 20.49 -3.13 -6.26
N GLY A 64 19.71 -4.19 -6.33
CA GLY A 64 19.55 -4.99 -7.55
C GLY A 64 18.81 -4.23 -8.67
N ALA A 65 19.06 -4.60 -9.93
CA ALA A 65 18.39 -4.01 -11.09
C ALA A 65 16.86 -4.22 -11.10
N SER A 66 16.35 -5.22 -10.38
CA SER A 66 14.92 -5.51 -10.26
C SER A 66 14.27 -4.76 -9.09
N THR A 67 14.54 -3.46 -9.00
CA THR A 67 13.95 -2.57 -7.99
C THR A 67 13.21 -1.40 -8.63
N THR A 68 12.34 -0.80 -7.85
CA THR A 68 11.62 0.45 -8.17
C THR A 68 11.79 1.43 -7.02
N THR A 69 11.69 2.72 -7.28
CA THR A 69 11.80 3.77 -6.28
C THR A 69 10.44 4.23 -5.78
N PHE A 70 10.38 4.64 -4.53
CA PHE A 70 9.17 5.17 -3.90
C PHE A 70 9.48 6.34 -2.95
N SER A 71 8.43 7.06 -2.56
CA SER A 71 8.46 8.06 -1.49
C SER A 71 7.29 7.87 -0.53
N SER A 72 7.26 8.65 0.55
CA SER A 72 6.17 8.64 1.54
C SER A 72 4.79 9.04 0.98
N GLU A 73 4.72 9.56 -0.24
CA GLU A 73 3.45 9.90 -0.90
C GLU A 73 2.79 8.71 -1.62
N TYR A 74 3.45 7.56 -1.65
CA TYR A 74 3.01 6.39 -2.40
C TYR A 74 2.28 5.37 -1.53
N VAL A 75 1.48 4.54 -2.19
CA VAL A 75 1.00 3.26 -1.63
C VAL A 75 1.67 2.14 -2.41
N LEU A 76 2.35 1.25 -1.73
CA LEU A 76 3.01 0.10 -2.36
C LEU A 76 2.08 -1.11 -2.28
N PHE A 77 1.68 -1.63 -3.43
CA PHE A 77 0.79 -2.79 -3.55
C PHE A 77 1.54 -4.02 -4.04
N SER A 78 1.45 -5.14 -3.33
CA SER A 78 2.05 -6.39 -3.77
C SER A 78 1.21 -7.07 -4.87
N LYS A 79 1.77 -7.18 -6.07
CA LYS A 79 1.16 -7.97 -7.14
C LYS A 79 1.39 -9.49 -6.96
N LEU A 80 2.39 -9.90 -6.17
CA LEU A 80 2.71 -11.30 -5.92
C LEU A 80 1.90 -11.81 -4.73
N ARG A 81 1.24 -12.97 -4.92
CA ARG A 81 0.43 -13.64 -3.88
C ARG A 81 -0.53 -12.67 -3.19
N PRO A 82 -1.50 -12.07 -3.91
CA PRO A 82 -2.36 -11.00 -3.38
C PRO A 82 -3.11 -11.40 -2.11
N TYR A 83 -3.38 -12.69 -1.91
CA TYR A 83 -3.99 -13.22 -0.69
C TYR A 83 -3.18 -12.97 0.59
N LEU A 84 -1.89 -12.64 0.49
CA LEU A 84 -1.08 -12.21 1.63
C LEU A 84 -1.37 -10.76 2.04
N ASN A 85 -2.15 -10.02 1.24
CA ASN A 85 -2.66 -8.70 1.54
C ASN A 85 -1.57 -7.72 2.02
N LYS A 86 -0.48 -7.62 1.24
CA LYS A 86 0.66 -6.74 1.56
C LYS A 86 0.51 -5.41 0.82
N VAL A 87 0.03 -4.40 1.54
CA VAL A 87 -0.13 -3.03 1.06
C VAL A 87 0.52 -2.09 2.07
N VAL A 88 1.48 -1.28 1.65
CA VAL A 88 2.32 -0.45 2.53
C VAL A 88 2.11 1.03 2.23
N ILE A 89 2.02 1.85 3.26
CA ILE A 89 2.25 3.29 3.18
C ILE A 89 3.67 3.51 3.72
N PRO A 90 4.66 3.81 2.87
CA PRO A 90 6.02 4.05 3.33
C PRO A 90 6.12 5.38 4.08
N ASP A 91 7.04 5.47 5.03
CA ASP A 91 7.29 6.66 5.84
C ASP A 91 8.55 7.46 5.39
N GLY A 92 9.07 7.14 4.21
CA GLY A 92 10.26 7.77 3.63
C GLY A 92 10.45 7.42 2.17
N THR A 93 11.65 7.69 1.65
CA THR A 93 12.07 7.31 0.30
C THR A 93 12.92 6.03 0.34
N GLY A 94 12.87 5.24 -0.72
CA GLY A 94 13.65 4.01 -0.79
C GLY A 94 13.52 3.28 -2.13
N PHE A 95 14.08 2.08 -2.14
CA PHE A 95 13.97 1.11 -3.22
C PHE A 95 13.11 -0.06 -2.76
N ALA A 96 12.27 -0.57 -3.63
CA ALA A 96 11.47 -1.76 -3.37
C ALA A 96 11.64 -2.78 -4.49
N THR A 97 11.43 -4.07 -4.19
CA THR A 97 11.31 -5.09 -5.23
C THR A 97 10.21 -4.72 -6.23
N THR A 98 10.40 -5.02 -7.51
CA THR A 98 9.40 -4.78 -8.57
C THR A 98 8.10 -5.57 -8.39
N GLU A 99 8.01 -6.47 -7.41
CA GLU A 99 6.76 -7.11 -7.00
C GLU A 99 5.84 -6.15 -6.20
N LEU A 100 6.38 -5.05 -5.68
CA LEU A 100 5.65 -3.94 -5.07
C LEU A 100 5.43 -2.84 -6.10
N ILE A 101 4.17 -2.60 -6.45
CA ILE A 101 3.78 -1.55 -7.39
C ILE A 101 3.68 -0.22 -6.64
N PRO A 102 4.47 0.80 -7.01
CA PRO A 102 4.38 2.13 -6.41
C PRO A 102 3.22 2.91 -7.02
N LEU A 103 2.11 2.97 -6.29
CA LEU A 103 0.92 3.72 -6.67
C LEU A 103 1.03 5.15 -6.15
N LYS A 104 0.88 6.13 -7.03
CA LYS A 104 0.87 7.55 -6.65
C LYS A 104 -0.56 8.10 -6.71
N PRO A 105 -1.31 8.14 -5.60
CA PRO A 105 -2.67 8.67 -5.60
C PRO A 105 -2.67 10.17 -5.92
N ASN A 106 -3.67 10.61 -6.69
CA ASN A 106 -3.90 12.03 -6.92
C ASN A 106 -4.48 12.68 -5.63
N PRO A 107 -3.74 13.53 -4.92
CA PRO A 107 -4.16 14.01 -3.60
C PRO A 107 -5.41 14.89 -3.63
N LYS A 108 -5.79 15.42 -4.79
CA LYS A 108 -7.04 16.19 -4.96
C LYS A 108 -8.30 15.32 -5.05
N LYS A 109 -8.14 14.01 -5.29
CA LYS A 109 -9.25 13.08 -5.54
C LYS A 109 -9.22 11.88 -4.61
N LEU A 110 -8.04 11.40 -4.25
CA LEU A 110 -7.84 10.14 -3.55
C LEU A 110 -6.82 10.28 -2.42
N ASN A 111 -7.29 10.15 -1.19
CA ASN A 111 -6.45 10.14 0.00
C ASN A 111 -5.62 8.84 0.05
N GLN A 112 -4.34 8.94 0.36
CA GLN A 112 -3.40 7.82 0.43
C GLN A 112 -3.84 6.73 1.42
N VAL A 113 -4.28 7.12 2.63
CA VAL A 113 -4.73 6.18 3.66
C VAL A 113 -6.03 5.50 3.21
N PHE A 114 -6.94 6.26 2.61
CA PHE A 114 -8.17 5.71 2.06
C PHE A 114 -7.87 4.65 0.98
N LEU A 115 -6.98 4.94 0.03
CA LEU A 115 -6.54 3.98 -0.98
C LEU A 115 -5.95 2.71 -0.34
N ALA A 116 -5.03 2.86 0.61
CA ALA A 116 -4.40 1.72 1.27
C ALA A 116 -5.43 0.83 2.00
N MET A 117 -6.40 1.44 2.67
CA MET A 117 -7.47 0.72 3.36
C MET A 117 -8.45 0.06 2.39
N LEU A 118 -8.76 0.69 1.26
CA LEU A 118 -9.56 0.08 0.18
C LEU A 118 -8.86 -1.17 -0.35
N LEU A 119 -7.56 -1.08 -0.67
CA LEU A 119 -6.78 -2.20 -1.20
C LEU A 119 -6.57 -3.34 -0.19
N ARG A 120 -6.60 -3.04 1.12
CA ARG A 120 -6.53 -4.05 2.19
C ARG A 120 -7.88 -4.65 2.55
N GLY A 121 -8.97 -4.02 2.15
CA GLY A 121 -10.33 -4.47 2.49
C GLY A 121 -10.67 -5.82 1.89
N ASP A 122 -11.43 -6.64 2.63
CA ASP A 122 -11.79 -8.01 2.26
C ASP A 122 -12.48 -8.10 0.89
N GLU A 123 -13.29 -7.11 0.55
CA GLU A 123 -14.01 -7.05 -0.73
C GLU A 123 -13.05 -6.91 -1.92
N PHE A 124 -12.11 -5.97 -1.83
CA PHE A 124 -11.09 -5.80 -2.87
C PHE A 124 -10.15 -7.01 -2.91
N LEU A 125 -9.74 -7.51 -1.74
CA LEU A 125 -8.88 -8.69 -1.64
C LEU A 125 -9.53 -9.91 -2.30
N SER A 126 -10.80 -10.16 -2.01
CA SER A 126 -11.57 -11.24 -2.63
C SER A 126 -11.65 -11.07 -4.14
N TYR A 127 -11.99 -9.86 -4.60
CA TYR A 127 -12.04 -9.54 -6.03
C TYR A 127 -10.71 -9.79 -6.73
N ILE A 128 -9.61 -9.21 -6.22
CA ILE A 128 -8.32 -9.28 -6.92
C ILE A 128 -7.70 -10.67 -6.85
N SER A 129 -8.00 -11.46 -5.83
CA SER A 129 -7.50 -12.83 -5.67
C SER A 129 -8.11 -13.81 -6.69
N THR A 130 -9.24 -13.50 -7.29
CA THR A 130 -9.83 -14.27 -8.40
C THR A 130 -9.22 -13.90 -9.75
N HIS A 131 -8.47 -12.80 -9.83
CA HIS A 131 -7.86 -12.28 -11.05
C HIS A 131 -6.33 -12.42 -11.04
N VAL A 132 -5.87 -13.65 -10.89
CA VAL A 132 -4.44 -13.99 -10.83
C VAL A 132 -4.04 -14.94 -11.95
N SER A 133 -2.76 -14.92 -12.29
CA SER A 133 -2.11 -15.86 -13.19
C SER A 133 -0.95 -16.58 -12.48
N GLY A 134 -0.66 -17.83 -12.89
CA GLY A 134 0.37 -18.67 -12.30
C GLY A 134 -0.13 -19.47 -11.08
N THR A 135 0.27 -20.75 -11.02
CA THR A 135 -0.20 -21.70 -10.00
C THR A 135 0.65 -21.64 -8.72
N LYS A 136 1.96 -21.70 -8.85
CA LYS A 136 2.89 -21.80 -7.70
C LYS A 136 3.19 -20.44 -7.06
N MET A 137 3.24 -19.40 -7.88
CA MET A 137 3.49 -18.01 -7.47
C MET A 137 2.48 -17.08 -8.16
N PRO A 138 1.21 -17.10 -7.74
CA PRO A 138 0.17 -16.32 -8.40
C PRO A 138 0.46 -14.83 -8.33
N ARG A 139 0.31 -14.16 -9.47
CA ARG A 139 0.44 -12.72 -9.62
C ARG A 139 -0.85 -12.13 -10.14
N VAL A 140 -1.18 -10.96 -9.64
CA VAL A 140 -2.33 -10.18 -10.10
C VAL A 140 -2.24 -9.93 -11.60
N THR A 141 -3.33 -10.13 -12.33
CA THR A 141 -3.50 -9.74 -13.72
C THR A 141 -3.56 -8.22 -13.81
N MET A 142 -2.44 -7.59 -14.16
CA MET A 142 -2.28 -6.14 -14.04
C MET A 142 -3.29 -5.33 -14.85
N ASN A 143 -3.76 -5.83 -16.00
CA ASN A 143 -4.81 -5.13 -16.77
C ASN A 143 -6.11 -5.00 -15.95
N VAL A 144 -6.50 -6.05 -15.22
CA VAL A 144 -7.68 -6.02 -14.35
C VAL A 144 -7.47 -5.04 -13.20
N PHE A 145 -6.29 -5.03 -12.60
CA PHE A 145 -5.94 -4.07 -11.54
C PHE A 145 -6.03 -2.62 -12.00
N TRP A 146 -5.43 -2.32 -13.17
CA TRP A 146 -5.44 -0.95 -13.71
C TRP A 146 -6.83 -0.48 -14.17
N ASP A 147 -7.67 -1.40 -14.60
CA ASP A 147 -9.05 -1.12 -15.03
C ASP A 147 -10.07 -1.17 -13.89
N PHE A 148 -9.64 -1.45 -12.66
CA PHE A 148 -10.51 -1.40 -11.48
C PHE A 148 -11.06 0.01 -11.28
N ASP A 149 -12.37 0.09 -11.03
CA ASP A 149 -13.09 1.33 -10.73
C ASP A 149 -12.94 1.69 -9.26
N VAL A 150 -12.05 2.63 -8.96
CA VAL A 150 -11.84 3.13 -7.60
C VAL A 150 -12.97 4.07 -7.23
N ILE A 151 -13.68 3.78 -6.13
CA ILE A 151 -14.71 4.68 -5.59
C ILE A 151 -14.06 5.95 -5.05
N LEU A 152 -14.68 7.10 -5.31
CA LEU A 152 -14.19 8.42 -4.94
C LEU A 152 -15.27 9.18 -4.14
N PRO A 153 -15.46 8.84 -2.86
CA PRO A 153 -16.24 9.70 -1.96
C PRO A 153 -15.63 11.10 -1.90
N PRO A 154 -16.37 12.14 -1.46
CA PRO A 154 -15.80 13.47 -1.25
C PRO A 154 -14.49 13.44 -0.48
N ILE A 155 -13.50 14.22 -0.88
CA ILE A 155 -12.14 14.16 -0.32
C ILE A 155 -12.13 14.43 1.19
N GLU A 156 -13.01 15.32 1.65
CA GLU A 156 -13.16 15.64 3.07
C GLU A 156 -13.60 14.42 3.88
N LEU A 157 -14.46 13.57 3.31
CA LEU A 157 -14.92 12.34 3.96
C LEU A 157 -13.79 11.29 4.02
N GLN A 158 -12.97 11.21 2.96
CA GLN A 158 -11.79 10.35 2.95
C GLN A 158 -10.74 10.81 3.98
N GLU A 159 -10.55 12.13 4.15
CA GLU A 159 -9.64 12.71 5.15
C GLU A 159 -10.11 12.44 6.58
N GLN A 160 -11.39 12.58 6.86
CA GLN A 160 -11.98 12.22 8.16
C GLN A 160 -11.75 10.75 8.48
N PHE A 161 -11.98 9.87 7.50
CA PHE A 161 -11.70 8.45 7.65
C PHE A 161 -10.21 8.18 7.90
N ALA A 162 -9.32 8.82 7.14
CA ALA A 162 -7.88 8.70 7.32
C ALA A 162 -7.42 9.16 8.72
N ALA A 163 -8.01 10.23 9.26
CA ALA A 163 -7.75 10.68 10.63
C ALA A 163 -8.19 9.63 11.67
N PHE A 164 -9.35 9.04 11.48
CA PHE A 164 -9.86 7.97 12.34
C PHE A 164 -8.94 6.73 12.32
N VAL A 165 -8.50 6.28 11.14
CA VAL A 165 -7.56 5.16 11.00
C VAL A 165 -6.26 5.42 11.76
N ARG A 166 -5.66 6.61 11.56
CA ARG A 166 -4.41 6.99 12.26
C ARG A 166 -4.58 7.02 13.77
N GLN A 167 -5.73 7.48 14.27
CA GLN A 167 -6.01 7.50 15.71
C GLN A 167 -6.16 6.07 16.27
N SER A 168 -6.84 5.18 15.54
CA SER A 168 -7.00 3.77 15.92
C SER A 168 -5.65 3.06 15.99
N ASP A 169 -4.76 3.29 15.03
CA ASP A 169 -3.43 2.68 15.01
C ASP A 169 -2.55 3.17 16.17
N LYS A 170 -2.61 4.45 16.52
CA LYS A 170 -1.94 5.00 17.70
C LYS A 170 -2.46 4.36 19.00
N SER A 171 -3.77 4.17 19.12
CA SER A 171 -4.39 3.55 20.30
C SER A 171 -3.98 2.09 20.46
N LYS A 172 -3.91 1.32 19.35
CA LYS A 172 -3.40 -0.07 19.35
C LYS A 172 -1.95 -0.14 19.81
N LEU A 173 -1.11 0.78 19.33
CA LEU A 173 0.31 0.84 19.69
C LEU A 173 0.49 1.14 21.19
N ILE A 174 -0.27 2.08 21.74
CA ILE A 174 -0.25 2.40 23.18
C ILE A 174 -0.66 1.17 24.00
N LEU A 175 -1.74 0.50 23.60
CA LEU A 175 -2.24 -0.66 24.30
C LEU A 175 -1.22 -1.82 24.29
N SER A 176 -0.56 -2.09 23.17
CA SER A 176 0.48 -3.12 23.07
C SER A 176 1.65 -2.82 24.02
N HIS A 177 2.13 -1.58 24.07
CA HIS A 177 3.17 -1.17 25.00
C HIS A 177 2.78 -1.33 26.48
N PHE A 178 1.52 -1.10 26.84
CA PHE A 178 1.02 -1.32 28.20
C PHE A 178 0.98 -2.82 28.55
N LEU A 179 0.59 -3.67 27.63
CA LEU A 179 0.53 -5.12 27.83
C LEU A 179 1.93 -5.71 27.97
N ASP A 180 2.88 -5.31 27.13
CA ASP A 180 4.28 -5.78 27.18
C ASP A 180 4.98 -5.39 28.50
N ARG A 181 4.61 -4.25 29.11
CA ARG A 181 5.14 -3.84 30.43
C ARG A 181 4.55 -4.62 31.60
N LYS A 182 3.38 -5.22 31.46
CA LYS A 182 2.74 -6.01 32.53
C LYS A 182 3.19 -7.48 32.55
N LEU A 183 3.81 -7.94 31.46
CA LEU A 183 4.27 -9.32 31.28
C LEU A 183 5.76 -9.50 31.58
N ARG A 184 6.45 -8.42 31.99
CA ARG A 184 7.82 -8.42 32.51
C ARG A 184 7.82 -8.12 34.03
#